data_e1b9ab66cb338dd6145b5ba767ab1a15
#
_entry.id   e1b9ab66cb338dd6145b5ba767ab1a15
#
_cell.length_a   1.000
_cell.length_b   1.000
_cell.length_c   1.000
_cell.angle_alpha   90.00
_cell.angle_beta   90.00
_cell.angle_gamma   90.00
#
_symmetry.space_group_name_H-M   'P 1'
#
loop_
_entity.id
_entity.type
_entity.pdbx_description
1 polymer ?
#
loop_
_entity_poly.entity_id
_entity_poly.type
_entity_poly.pdbx_seq_one_letter_code
_entity_poly.pdbx_strand_id
1 'polypeptide(L)'
;GKPYCLQPIVVKKSNERFELIDGQQRLTTIYLICKYMEAKLGDLYEPSFKLEYETRKESANFLGNIDLSLRELNIDYYFIASAYEYIEQYFTEKTQGERREMAAYLTKLNEYFISSVNVIWYEVDSAENGIELFERLNIGKIPLTSSELVKALFLKDSVRDKMSGRQEEISLQWDMIEQELQNPSFWGFLSNIDGDQMPTRIDLILDLMVDKSGNDREKYRTFFYFDRQIKSLSETTTENPLLEIWSRIYHVFLTLREWYTNHDFYHKIGYLITIGVPLRKIYTVWQNDGNTPLAKDIFLSELDKMISESISIKDKEELLSLSYDTRKDKLQKVLTLFNVETERLMDDGKRRFPFDKHKD
;
A
#
# COMPACT_ATOMS: atom_id res chain seq x y z
N GLY A 1 32.51 -18.08 10.90
CA GLY A 1 31.35 -18.49 10.09
C GLY A 1 31.75 -18.63 8.63
N LYS A 2 30.92 -19.24 7.81
CA LYS A 2 31.15 -19.25 6.36
C LYS A 2 30.93 -17.82 5.82
N PRO A 3 31.75 -17.31 4.86
CA PRO A 3 31.53 -16.01 4.27
C PRO A 3 30.16 -15.98 3.56
N TYR A 4 29.46 -14.86 3.67
CA TYR A 4 28.17 -14.62 3.02
C TYR A 4 28.28 -13.43 2.08
N CYS A 5 27.87 -13.61 0.84
CA CYS A 5 27.89 -12.54 -0.15
C CYS A 5 26.46 -12.03 -0.39
N LEU A 6 26.25 -10.77 -0.10
CA LEU A 6 25.02 -10.06 -0.43
C LEU A 6 24.95 -9.79 -1.94
N GLN A 7 23.74 -9.60 -2.43
CA GLN A 7 23.53 -9.15 -3.81
C GLN A 7 24.21 -7.78 -4.06
N PRO A 8 24.52 -7.45 -5.33
CA PRO A 8 25.22 -6.20 -5.67
C PRO A 8 24.52 -4.97 -5.15
N ILE A 9 25.33 -3.99 -4.72
CA ILE A 9 24.93 -2.61 -4.48
C ILE A 9 25.51 -1.78 -5.62
N VAL A 10 24.64 -1.06 -6.32
CA VAL A 10 25.01 -0.24 -7.45
C VAL A 10 24.95 1.23 -7.05
N VAL A 11 26.07 1.93 -7.21
CA VAL A 11 26.20 3.32 -6.81
C VAL A 11 26.82 4.16 -7.92
N LYS A 12 26.51 5.46 -7.89
CA LYS A 12 27.15 6.48 -8.70
C LYS A 12 27.86 7.45 -7.76
N LYS A 13 29.14 7.70 -8.02
CA LYS A 13 29.89 8.65 -7.23
C LYS A 13 29.45 10.08 -7.53
N SER A 14 29.12 10.84 -6.50
CA SER A 14 28.75 12.26 -6.57
C SER A 14 29.51 13.02 -5.49
N ASN A 15 30.59 13.68 -5.87
CA ASN A 15 31.53 14.37 -4.95
C ASN A 15 32.05 13.40 -3.86
N GLU A 16 31.82 13.71 -2.59
CA GLU A 16 32.22 12.87 -1.43
C GLU A 16 31.14 11.86 -1.00
N ARG A 17 30.05 11.72 -1.75
CA ARG A 17 28.91 10.84 -1.47
C ARG A 17 28.70 9.86 -2.61
N PHE A 18 27.90 8.85 -2.33
CA PHE A 18 27.44 7.89 -3.32
C PHE A 18 25.92 7.98 -3.45
N GLU A 19 25.46 8.23 -4.66
CA GLU A 19 24.05 8.07 -5.03
C GLU A 19 23.77 6.57 -5.20
N LEU A 20 22.80 6.06 -4.46
CA LEU A 20 22.44 4.66 -4.48
C LEU A 20 21.42 4.38 -5.60
N ILE A 21 21.84 3.64 -6.61
CA ILE A 21 21.02 3.28 -7.78
C ILE A 21 20.27 1.99 -7.54
N ASP A 22 20.93 0.94 -7.03
CA ASP A 22 20.27 -0.33 -6.64
C ASP A 22 20.82 -0.83 -5.30
N GLY A 23 20.00 -1.55 -4.57
CA GLY A 23 20.32 -2.07 -3.24
C GLY A 23 19.73 -1.26 -2.09
N GLN A 24 18.82 -0.31 -2.38
CA GLN A 24 18.19 0.56 -1.39
C GLN A 24 17.58 -0.21 -0.22
N GLN A 25 16.74 -1.21 -0.49
CA GLN A 25 16.12 -2.03 0.56
C GLN A 25 17.15 -2.77 1.41
N ARG A 26 18.21 -3.32 0.77
CA ARG A 26 19.29 -4.02 1.49
C ARG A 26 20.03 -3.10 2.44
N LEU A 27 20.46 -1.93 1.95
CA LEU A 27 21.17 -0.97 2.79
C LEU A 27 20.28 -0.39 3.89
N THR A 28 19.03 -0.11 3.62
CA THR A 28 18.07 0.35 4.64
C THR A 28 17.89 -0.72 5.72
N THR A 29 17.71 -1.98 5.35
CA THR A 29 17.58 -3.07 6.33
C THR A 29 18.84 -3.23 7.17
N ILE A 30 20.03 -3.21 6.56
CA ILE A 30 21.30 -3.26 7.28
C ILE A 30 21.43 -2.06 8.23
N TYR A 31 21.07 -0.86 7.77
CA TYR A 31 21.11 0.34 8.59
C TYR A 31 20.17 0.26 9.79
N LEU A 32 18.97 -0.27 9.63
CA LEU A 32 18.02 -0.51 10.72
C LEU A 32 18.56 -1.52 11.75
N ILE A 33 19.24 -2.59 11.29
CA ILE A 33 19.94 -3.52 12.20
C ILE A 33 21.07 -2.79 12.94
N CYS A 34 21.82 -1.94 12.26
CA CYS A 34 22.86 -1.10 12.88
C CYS A 34 22.26 -0.15 13.93
N LYS A 35 21.14 0.51 13.62
CA LYS A 35 20.43 1.38 14.58
C LYS A 35 19.92 0.61 15.79
N TYR A 36 19.44 -0.63 15.59
CA TYR A 36 19.04 -1.50 16.69
C TYR A 36 20.26 -1.87 17.56
N MET A 37 21.40 -2.23 16.95
CA MET A 37 22.64 -2.47 17.68
C MET A 37 23.10 -1.25 18.48
N GLU A 38 23.05 -0.06 17.87
CA GLU A 38 23.36 1.21 18.55
C GLU A 38 22.46 1.41 19.78
N ALA A 39 21.15 1.21 19.64
CA ALA A 39 20.19 1.35 20.74
C ALA A 39 20.40 0.35 21.88
N LYS A 40 20.86 -0.88 21.59
CA LYS A 40 21.07 -1.92 22.61
C LYS A 40 22.48 -1.96 23.19
N LEU A 41 23.51 -1.59 22.43
CA LEU A 41 24.93 -1.62 22.83
C LEU A 41 25.45 -0.24 23.31
N GLY A 42 24.76 0.84 22.98
CA GLY A 42 25.14 2.20 23.38
C GLY A 42 26.52 2.58 22.82
N ASP A 43 27.36 3.20 23.66
CA ASP A 43 28.71 3.69 23.32
C ASP A 43 29.66 2.61 22.80
N LEU A 44 29.29 1.33 22.86
CA LEU A 44 30.09 0.23 22.34
C LEU A 44 29.92 -0.01 20.83
N TYR A 45 28.99 0.70 20.18
CA TYR A 45 28.70 0.54 18.77
C TYR A 45 28.29 1.85 18.11
N GLU A 46 28.87 2.15 16.97
CA GLU A 46 28.51 3.26 16.09
C GLU A 46 28.29 2.72 14.67
N PRO A 47 27.18 3.09 13.99
CA PRO A 47 26.97 2.73 12.59
C PRO A 47 28.09 3.23 11.68
N SER A 48 28.62 2.37 10.83
CA SER A 48 29.75 2.68 9.94
C SER A 48 29.38 3.55 8.73
N PHE A 49 28.10 3.77 8.48
CA PHE A 49 27.61 4.59 7.36
C PHE A 49 26.31 5.30 7.72
N LYS A 50 25.97 6.32 6.93
CA LYS A 50 24.71 7.08 7.03
C LYS A 50 23.94 6.95 5.75
N LEU A 51 22.63 6.92 5.85
CA LEU A 51 21.71 7.00 4.72
C LEU A 51 21.00 8.35 4.73
N GLU A 52 20.95 8.98 3.57
CA GLU A 52 20.24 10.24 3.38
C GLU A 52 19.26 10.10 2.22
N TYR A 53 18.13 10.78 2.30
CA TYR A 53 17.18 10.91 1.20
C TYR A 53 17.22 12.35 0.69
N GLU A 54 17.52 12.55 -0.59
CA GLU A 54 17.63 13.88 -1.17
C GLU A 54 16.30 14.65 -1.12
N THR A 55 15.21 13.96 -1.47
CA THR A 55 13.88 14.56 -1.61
C THR A 55 12.98 14.38 -0.36
N ARG A 56 13.34 13.48 0.57
CA ARG A 56 12.53 13.08 1.73
C ARG A 56 13.30 13.31 3.02
N LYS A 57 13.62 14.57 3.33
CA LYS A 57 14.44 14.95 4.50
C LYS A 57 13.83 14.50 5.82
N GLU A 58 12.51 14.53 5.94
CA GLU A 58 11.80 14.07 7.13
C GLU A 58 11.97 12.56 7.35
N SER A 59 11.88 11.77 6.28
CA SER A 59 12.11 10.32 6.33
C SER A 59 13.56 9.98 6.67
N ALA A 60 14.53 10.79 6.21
CA ALA A 60 15.93 10.66 6.61
C ALA A 60 16.14 10.94 8.11
N ASN A 61 15.48 11.97 8.63
CA ASN A 61 15.52 12.32 10.05
C ASN A 61 14.90 11.21 10.90
N PHE A 62 13.74 10.68 10.48
CA PHE A 62 13.09 9.56 11.15
C PHE A 62 13.95 8.29 11.15
N LEU A 63 14.60 7.97 10.02
CA LEU A 63 15.52 6.83 9.94
C LEU A 63 16.72 6.99 10.87
N GLY A 64 17.20 8.23 11.06
CA GLY A 64 18.27 8.56 12.00
C GLY A 64 17.87 8.43 13.47
N ASN A 65 16.61 8.71 13.80
CA ASN A 65 16.07 8.67 15.16
C ASN A 65 14.64 8.09 15.13
N ILE A 66 14.55 6.76 15.22
CA ILE A 66 13.31 6.01 15.05
C ILE A 66 12.43 6.18 16.29
N ASP A 67 11.30 6.87 16.13
CA ASP A 67 10.24 7.01 17.13
C ASP A 67 8.99 6.29 16.63
N LEU A 68 8.71 5.12 17.20
CA LEU A 68 7.58 4.27 16.80
C LEU A 68 6.22 4.94 17.00
N SER A 69 6.12 5.96 17.85
CA SER A 69 4.88 6.71 18.07
C SER A 69 4.47 7.56 16.87
N LEU A 70 5.42 7.89 15.99
CA LEU A 70 5.23 8.73 14.80
C LEU A 70 4.91 7.92 13.53
N ARG A 71 4.79 6.59 13.65
CA ARG A 71 4.60 5.66 12.51
C ARG A 71 3.45 6.01 11.57
N GLU A 72 2.39 6.61 12.09
CA GLU A 72 1.18 6.92 11.32
C GLU A 72 1.24 8.27 10.57
N LEU A 73 2.30 9.06 10.80
CA LEU A 73 2.43 10.37 10.17
C LEU A 73 2.84 10.32 8.70
N ASN A 74 3.54 9.25 8.28
CA ASN A 74 4.07 9.13 6.93
C ASN A 74 4.21 7.64 6.54
N ILE A 75 4.01 7.31 5.27
CA ILE A 75 4.13 5.94 4.78
C ILE A 75 5.55 5.37 4.93
N ASP A 76 6.59 6.19 4.73
CA ASP A 76 7.97 5.76 4.96
C ASP A 76 8.19 5.41 6.44
N TYR A 77 7.63 6.23 7.36
CA TYR A 77 7.70 5.97 8.80
C TYR A 77 7.03 4.66 9.16
N TYR A 78 5.88 4.38 8.55
CA TYR A 78 5.16 3.13 8.76
C TYR A 78 6.03 1.91 8.41
N PHE A 79 6.64 1.90 7.22
CA PHE A 79 7.46 0.77 6.80
C PHE A 79 8.78 0.66 7.55
N ILE A 80 9.44 1.79 7.84
CA ILE A 80 10.67 1.83 8.66
C ILE A 80 10.38 1.32 10.07
N ALA A 81 9.31 1.79 10.71
CA ALA A 81 8.90 1.37 12.04
C ALA A 81 8.56 -0.13 12.07
N SER A 82 7.77 -0.61 11.10
CA SER A 82 7.39 -2.02 11.00
C SER A 82 8.61 -2.93 10.81
N ALA A 83 9.56 -2.53 9.98
CA ALA A 83 10.80 -3.27 9.79
C ALA A 83 11.66 -3.27 11.06
N TYR A 84 11.72 -2.15 11.78
CA TYR A 84 12.46 -2.04 13.04
C TYR A 84 11.85 -2.90 14.14
N GLU A 85 10.52 -2.90 14.30
CA GLU A 85 9.80 -3.76 15.23
C GLU A 85 10.03 -5.25 14.92
N TYR A 86 10.01 -5.63 13.63
CA TYR A 86 10.33 -7.01 13.23
C TYR A 86 11.77 -7.39 13.60
N ILE A 87 12.74 -6.49 13.42
CA ILE A 87 14.14 -6.70 13.84
C ILE A 87 14.21 -6.86 15.36
N GLU A 88 13.52 -6.03 16.13
CA GLU A 88 13.47 -6.14 17.59
C GLU A 88 12.85 -7.45 18.04
N GLN A 89 11.71 -7.84 17.46
CA GLN A 89 11.06 -9.12 17.75
C GLN A 89 12.00 -10.30 17.45
N TYR A 90 12.61 -10.31 16.27
CA TYR A 90 13.53 -11.39 15.86
C TYR A 90 14.68 -11.57 16.86
N PHE A 91 15.34 -10.50 17.28
CA PHE A 91 16.45 -10.60 18.21
C PHE A 91 15.97 -10.94 19.64
N THR A 92 14.81 -10.43 20.04
CA THR A 92 14.20 -10.76 21.34
C THR A 92 13.87 -12.26 21.43
N GLU A 93 13.28 -12.84 20.40
CA GLU A 93 13.00 -14.27 20.32
C GLU A 93 14.29 -15.12 20.35
N LYS A 94 15.33 -14.69 19.61
CA LYS A 94 16.62 -15.40 19.55
C LYS A 94 17.38 -15.41 20.88
N THR A 95 17.19 -14.39 21.70
CA THR A 95 17.92 -14.19 22.97
C THR A 95 17.01 -14.34 24.20
N GLN A 96 15.76 -14.80 23.99
CA GLN A 96 14.74 -14.94 25.03
C GLN A 96 14.53 -13.66 25.88
N GLY A 97 14.85 -12.50 25.30
CA GLY A 97 14.77 -11.21 25.95
C GLY A 97 15.86 -10.92 26.99
N GLU A 98 16.79 -11.85 27.22
CA GLU A 98 17.87 -11.72 28.19
C GLU A 98 18.92 -10.70 27.72
N ARG A 99 19.08 -9.60 28.48
CA ARG A 99 19.95 -8.45 28.11
C ARG A 99 21.39 -8.86 27.84
N ARG A 100 21.94 -9.79 28.66
CA ARG A 100 23.31 -10.25 28.52
C ARG A 100 23.51 -11.11 27.26
N GLU A 101 22.55 -11.97 26.96
CA GLU A 101 22.56 -12.79 25.75
C GLU A 101 22.36 -11.93 24.50
N MET A 102 21.48 -10.92 24.55
CA MET A 102 21.30 -9.93 23.50
C MET A 102 22.61 -9.22 23.16
N ALA A 103 23.30 -8.67 24.15
CA ALA A 103 24.57 -7.98 23.92
C ALA A 103 25.63 -8.91 23.32
N ALA A 104 25.76 -10.13 23.82
CA ALA A 104 26.69 -11.12 23.30
C ALA A 104 26.34 -11.55 21.86
N TYR A 105 25.06 -11.69 21.55
CA TYR A 105 24.58 -12.05 20.20
C TYR A 105 24.85 -10.92 19.21
N LEU A 106 24.52 -9.68 19.57
CA LEU A 106 24.72 -8.50 18.70
C LEU A 106 26.21 -8.22 18.46
N THR A 107 27.07 -8.41 19.47
CA THR A 107 28.53 -8.30 19.31
C THR A 107 29.06 -9.32 18.29
N LYS A 108 28.64 -10.59 18.39
CA LYS A 108 29.00 -11.63 17.43
C LYS A 108 28.47 -11.34 16.02
N LEU A 109 27.24 -10.79 15.92
CA LEU A 109 26.67 -10.39 14.64
C LEU A 109 27.48 -9.27 14.00
N ASN A 110 27.90 -8.27 14.78
CA ASN A 110 28.76 -7.20 14.31
C ASN A 110 30.12 -7.73 13.80
N GLU A 111 30.77 -8.59 14.58
CA GLU A 111 32.00 -9.27 14.14
C GLU A 111 31.81 -10.04 12.83
N TYR A 112 30.67 -10.73 12.69
CA TYR A 112 30.33 -11.45 11.47
C TYR A 112 30.08 -10.49 10.29
N PHE A 113 29.41 -9.39 10.50
CA PHE A 113 29.20 -8.37 9.46
C PHE A 113 30.53 -7.83 8.94
N ILE A 114 31.46 -7.50 9.83
CA ILE A 114 32.75 -6.92 9.45
C ILE A 114 33.66 -7.95 8.78
N SER A 115 33.67 -9.19 9.28
CA SER A 115 34.68 -10.19 8.87
C SER A 115 34.22 -11.15 7.77
N SER A 116 32.90 -11.38 7.63
CA SER A 116 32.38 -12.50 6.85
C SER A 116 31.25 -12.15 5.88
N VAL A 117 30.67 -10.94 5.98
CA VAL A 117 29.66 -10.48 5.03
C VAL A 117 30.34 -9.61 3.97
N ASN A 118 30.25 -10.06 2.73
CA ASN A 118 30.77 -9.35 1.58
C ASN A 118 29.61 -8.76 0.77
N VAL A 119 29.85 -7.63 0.13
CA VAL A 119 28.95 -6.99 -0.82
C VAL A 119 29.69 -6.76 -2.13
N ILE A 120 29.02 -7.04 -3.25
CA ILE A 120 29.53 -6.65 -4.55
C ILE A 120 29.22 -5.17 -4.72
N TRP A 121 30.28 -4.35 -4.60
CA TRP A 121 30.19 -2.92 -4.82
C TRP A 121 30.42 -2.63 -6.29
N TYR A 122 29.42 -2.08 -6.96
CA TYR A 122 29.50 -1.72 -8.37
C TYR A 122 29.32 -0.20 -8.52
N GLU A 123 30.40 0.47 -8.85
CA GLU A 123 30.41 1.91 -9.12
C GLU A 123 30.24 2.14 -10.63
N VAL A 124 29.23 2.91 -10.99
CA VAL A 124 28.94 3.25 -12.39
C VAL A 124 29.59 4.56 -12.78
N ASP A 125 29.87 4.71 -14.07
CA ASP A 125 30.45 5.93 -14.62
C ASP A 125 29.51 7.12 -14.37
N SER A 126 30.10 8.26 -14.05
CA SER A 126 29.37 9.51 -13.80
C SER A 126 28.57 9.99 -15.01
N ALA A 127 28.94 9.57 -16.24
CA ALA A 127 28.24 9.88 -17.47
C ALA A 127 26.99 9.02 -17.72
N GLU A 128 26.80 7.88 -17.02
CA GLU A 128 25.63 7.04 -17.20
C GLU A 128 24.37 7.64 -16.53
N ASN A 129 23.24 7.49 -17.24
CA ASN A 129 21.94 7.86 -16.66
C ASN A 129 21.51 6.84 -15.62
N GLY A 130 21.47 7.25 -14.35
CA GLY A 130 21.13 6.39 -13.21
C GLY A 130 19.74 5.74 -13.34
N ILE A 131 18.77 6.44 -13.95
CA ILE A 131 17.40 5.94 -14.12
C ILE A 131 17.37 4.81 -15.16
N GLU A 132 18.00 4.98 -16.33
CA GLU A 132 18.06 3.95 -17.36
C GLU A 132 18.82 2.71 -16.87
N LEU A 133 19.87 2.93 -16.07
CA LEU A 133 20.62 1.84 -15.47
C LEU A 133 19.78 1.09 -14.43
N PHE A 134 19.04 1.81 -13.59
CA PHE A 134 18.10 1.21 -12.63
C PHE A 134 17.04 0.35 -13.33
N GLU A 135 16.45 0.85 -14.42
CA GLU A 135 15.48 0.09 -15.22
C GLU A 135 16.12 -1.20 -15.77
N ARG A 136 17.34 -1.12 -16.37
CA ARG A 136 18.07 -2.29 -16.90
C ARG A 136 18.42 -3.33 -15.83
N LEU A 137 18.84 -2.89 -14.65
CA LEU A 137 19.21 -3.78 -13.53
C LEU A 137 18.02 -4.47 -12.90
N ASN A 138 16.84 -3.87 -12.97
CA ASN A 138 15.60 -4.45 -12.45
C ASN A 138 14.89 -5.37 -13.46
N ILE A 139 15.31 -5.39 -14.73
CA ILE A 139 14.84 -6.37 -15.71
C ILE A 139 15.25 -7.77 -15.23
N GLY A 140 14.27 -8.58 -14.79
CA GLY A 140 14.50 -9.96 -14.32
C GLY A 140 14.63 -10.13 -12.79
N LYS A 141 14.56 -9.05 -12.00
CA LYS A 141 14.39 -9.10 -10.55
C LYS A 141 12.90 -9.21 -10.18
N ILE A 142 12.56 -9.05 -8.89
CA ILE A 142 11.15 -8.98 -8.48
C ILE A 142 10.52 -7.86 -9.28
N PRO A 143 9.56 -8.17 -10.17
CA PRO A 143 9.01 -7.16 -11.05
C PRO A 143 8.28 -6.11 -10.23
N LEU A 144 8.46 -4.85 -10.60
CA LEU A 144 7.68 -3.74 -10.06
C LEU A 144 6.18 -4.03 -10.21
N THR A 145 5.41 -3.62 -9.23
CA THR A 145 3.96 -3.67 -9.28
C THR A 145 3.44 -2.67 -10.32
N SER A 146 2.18 -2.85 -10.75
CA SER A 146 1.56 -1.88 -11.67
C SER A 146 1.51 -0.47 -11.07
N SER A 147 1.24 -0.34 -9.78
CA SER A 147 1.22 0.95 -9.09
C SER A 147 2.58 1.63 -9.02
N GLU A 148 3.66 0.89 -8.79
CA GLU A 148 5.02 1.44 -8.80
C GLU A 148 5.40 1.97 -10.19
N LEU A 149 5.03 1.23 -11.24
CA LEU A 149 5.23 1.69 -12.62
C LEU A 149 4.38 2.91 -12.95
N VAL A 150 3.12 2.95 -12.51
CA VAL A 150 2.23 4.11 -12.66
C VAL A 150 2.78 5.31 -11.88
N LYS A 151 3.24 5.13 -10.63
CA LYS A 151 3.90 6.19 -9.86
C LYS A 151 5.10 6.78 -10.61
N ALA A 152 5.90 5.92 -11.23
CA ALA A 152 7.06 6.37 -12.02
C ALA A 152 6.66 7.24 -13.23
N LEU A 153 5.49 7.00 -13.86
CA LEU A 153 5.02 7.86 -14.96
C LEU A 153 4.77 9.31 -14.51
N PHE A 154 4.29 9.51 -13.28
CA PHE A 154 4.03 10.85 -12.71
C PHE A 154 5.32 11.56 -12.23
N LEU A 155 6.37 10.81 -11.88
CA LEU A 155 7.58 11.33 -11.26
C LEU A 155 8.78 11.45 -12.23
N LYS A 156 8.62 11.16 -13.54
CA LYS A 156 9.69 11.29 -14.53
C LYS A 156 10.19 12.74 -14.64
N ASP A 157 11.51 12.94 -14.67
CA ASP A 157 12.14 14.26 -14.83
C ASP A 157 11.73 14.97 -16.13
N SER A 158 11.52 14.22 -17.22
CA SER A 158 11.02 14.78 -18.48
C SER A 158 9.64 15.45 -18.39
N VAL A 159 8.94 15.24 -17.29
CA VAL A 159 7.62 15.80 -16.99
C VAL A 159 7.71 17.00 -16.05
N ARG A 160 8.84 17.18 -15.36
CA ARG A 160 9.04 18.22 -14.34
C ARG A 160 8.73 19.63 -14.84
N ASP A 161 9.22 19.98 -16.02
CA ASP A 161 8.98 21.28 -16.63
C ASP A 161 7.51 21.50 -17.03
N LYS A 162 6.80 20.40 -17.36
CA LYS A 162 5.39 20.44 -17.75
C LYS A 162 4.42 20.51 -16.57
N MET A 163 4.85 20.05 -15.39
CA MET A 163 3.97 19.97 -14.20
C MET A 163 4.08 21.18 -13.26
N SER A 164 4.92 22.18 -13.57
CA SER A 164 5.02 23.43 -12.80
C SER A 164 5.15 23.22 -11.27
N GLY A 165 5.95 22.25 -10.83
CA GLY A 165 6.17 21.95 -9.41
C GLY A 165 5.10 21.08 -8.73
N ARG A 166 4.04 20.66 -9.41
CA ARG A 166 2.97 19.84 -8.81
C ARG A 166 3.35 18.37 -8.59
N GLN A 167 4.54 17.95 -8.99
CA GLN A 167 5.04 16.58 -8.71
C GLN A 167 5.15 16.31 -7.21
N GLU A 168 5.59 17.29 -6.45
CA GLU A 168 5.67 17.17 -4.98
C GLU A 168 4.28 17.00 -4.37
N GLU A 169 3.29 17.77 -4.85
CA GLU A 169 1.89 17.65 -4.43
C GLU A 169 1.34 16.25 -4.73
N ILE A 170 1.56 15.73 -5.95
CA ILE A 170 1.13 14.39 -6.33
C ILE A 170 1.81 13.33 -5.46
N SER A 171 3.12 13.48 -5.20
CA SER A 171 3.84 12.54 -4.34
C SER A 171 3.27 12.51 -2.92
N LEU A 172 2.99 13.67 -2.34
CA LEU A 172 2.40 13.78 -1.00
C LEU A 172 0.98 13.18 -0.95
N GLN A 173 0.17 13.47 -1.97
CA GLN A 173 -1.18 12.91 -2.07
C GLN A 173 -1.15 11.39 -2.28
N TRP A 174 -0.19 10.87 -3.05
CA TRP A 174 0.01 9.43 -3.22
C TRP A 174 0.34 8.76 -1.88
N ASP A 175 1.32 9.31 -1.17
CA ASP A 175 1.76 8.78 0.11
C ASP A 175 0.62 8.83 1.16
N MET A 176 -0.21 9.89 1.15
CA MET A 176 -1.41 9.99 1.98
C MET A 176 -2.43 8.90 1.64
N ILE A 177 -2.70 8.65 0.36
CA ILE A 177 -3.61 7.57 -0.07
C ILE A 177 -3.10 6.22 0.44
N GLU A 178 -1.81 5.92 0.23
CA GLU A 178 -1.21 4.67 0.71
C GLU A 178 -1.32 4.53 2.22
N GLN A 179 -1.09 5.61 2.98
CA GLN A 179 -1.21 5.62 4.42
C GLN A 179 -2.67 5.35 4.87
N GLU A 180 -3.66 6.03 4.28
CA GLU A 180 -5.06 5.79 4.63
C GLU A 180 -5.50 4.35 4.30
N LEU A 181 -5.02 3.78 3.20
CA LEU A 181 -5.29 2.39 2.84
C LEU A 181 -4.61 1.38 3.79
N GLN A 182 -3.58 1.77 4.55
CA GLN A 182 -2.99 0.93 5.60
C GLN A 182 -3.86 0.84 6.85
N ASN A 183 -4.83 1.73 7.03
CA ASN A 183 -5.77 1.64 8.15
C ASN A 183 -6.59 0.34 8.04
N PRO A 184 -6.54 -0.56 9.05
CA PRO A 184 -7.23 -1.85 8.97
C PRO A 184 -8.74 -1.73 8.79
N SER A 185 -9.36 -0.75 9.46
CA SER A 185 -10.82 -0.55 9.37
C SER A 185 -11.22 -0.03 7.98
N PHE A 186 -10.43 0.87 7.38
CA PHE A 186 -10.68 1.34 6.03
C PHE A 186 -10.44 0.23 5.00
N TRP A 187 -9.35 -0.51 5.13
CA TRP A 187 -9.07 -1.65 4.26
C TRP A 187 -10.13 -2.75 4.38
N GLY A 188 -10.54 -3.08 5.60
CA GLY A 188 -11.59 -4.06 5.86
C GLY A 188 -12.94 -3.71 5.25
N PHE A 189 -13.25 -2.41 5.17
CA PHE A 189 -14.42 -1.89 4.48
C PHE A 189 -14.33 -2.03 2.94
N LEU A 190 -13.13 -1.89 2.35
CA LEU A 190 -12.95 -1.89 0.89
C LEU A 190 -12.73 -3.27 0.29
N SER A 191 -12.16 -4.21 1.04
CA SER A 191 -11.69 -5.48 0.50
C SER A 191 -11.75 -6.61 1.53
N ASN A 192 -12.06 -7.82 1.06
CA ASN A 192 -11.94 -9.06 1.85
C ASN A 192 -10.54 -9.68 1.77
N ILE A 193 -9.67 -9.15 0.92
CA ILE A 193 -8.30 -9.64 0.79
C ILE A 193 -7.50 -9.14 2.00
N ASP A 194 -6.73 -10.05 2.60
CA ASP A 194 -5.79 -9.66 3.64
C ASP A 194 -4.79 -8.64 3.08
N GLY A 195 -4.58 -7.55 3.82
CA GLY A 195 -3.66 -6.49 3.40
C GLY A 195 -2.23 -6.97 3.18
N ASP A 196 -1.81 -8.00 3.89
CA ASP A 196 -0.48 -8.60 3.76
C ASP A 196 -0.29 -9.37 2.43
N GLN A 197 -1.39 -9.73 1.76
CA GLN A 197 -1.36 -10.38 0.46
C GLN A 197 -1.26 -9.40 -0.72
N MET A 198 -1.41 -8.10 -0.46
CA MET A 198 -1.28 -7.06 -1.50
C MET A 198 0.01 -6.27 -1.30
N PRO A 199 0.96 -6.35 -2.25
CA PRO A 199 2.22 -5.61 -2.18
C PRO A 199 2.02 -4.08 -2.08
N THR A 200 1.00 -3.58 -2.79
CA THR A 200 0.60 -2.16 -2.81
C THR A 200 -0.92 -2.06 -2.80
N ARG A 201 -1.47 -1.37 -1.79
CA ARG A 201 -2.93 -1.29 -1.62
C ARG A 201 -3.59 -0.28 -2.56
N ILE A 202 -2.82 0.68 -3.08
CA ILE A 202 -3.31 1.64 -4.07
C ILE A 202 -3.69 0.97 -5.40
N ASP A 203 -3.17 -0.23 -5.69
CA ASP A 203 -3.59 -1.03 -6.85
C ASP A 203 -5.10 -1.24 -6.89
N LEU A 204 -5.77 -1.33 -5.72
CA LEU A 204 -7.23 -1.40 -5.65
C LEU A 204 -7.91 -0.20 -6.33
N ILE A 205 -7.40 1.01 -6.08
CA ILE A 205 -7.94 2.25 -6.65
C ILE A 205 -7.64 2.32 -8.15
N LEU A 206 -6.40 2.04 -8.53
CA LEU A 206 -5.99 2.05 -9.94
C LEU A 206 -6.79 1.03 -10.75
N ASP A 207 -7.02 -0.15 -10.20
CA ASP A 207 -7.80 -1.20 -10.84
C ASP A 207 -9.26 -0.80 -11.05
N LEU A 208 -9.87 0.00 -10.18
CA LEU A 208 -11.25 0.48 -10.39
C LEU A 208 -11.39 1.30 -11.67
N MET A 209 -10.32 1.98 -12.11
CA MET A 209 -10.31 2.82 -13.31
C MET A 209 -10.06 2.04 -14.61
N VAL A 210 -9.53 0.83 -14.51
CA VAL A 210 -9.17 0.01 -15.68
C VAL A 210 -10.39 -0.75 -16.16
N ASP A 211 -10.74 -0.60 -17.44
CA ASP A 211 -11.78 -1.43 -18.06
C ASP A 211 -11.31 -2.90 -18.14
N LYS A 212 -12.10 -3.83 -17.58
CA LYS A 212 -11.81 -5.26 -17.58
C LYS A 212 -12.34 -6.03 -18.80
N SER A 213 -12.79 -5.34 -19.84
CA SER A 213 -13.33 -5.98 -21.06
C SER A 213 -12.30 -6.72 -21.92
N GLY A 214 -10.99 -6.67 -21.55
CA GLY A 214 -9.90 -7.34 -22.27
C GLY A 214 -9.30 -8.53 -21.51
N ASN A 215 -8.31 -9.17 -22.14
CA ASN A 215 -7.67 -10.41 -21.68
C ASN A 215 -7.04 -10.26 -20.28
N ASP A 216 -7.63 -10.89 -19.25
CA ASP A 216 -7.22 -10.81 -17.83
C ASP A 216 -5.80 -11.36 -17.52
N ARG A 217 -5.08 -11.83 -18.54
CA ARG A 217 -3.75 -12.47 -18.39
C ARG A 217 -2.57 -11.53 -18.54
N GLU A 218 -2.78 -10.25 -18.88
CA GLU A 218 -1.69 -9.29 -19.08
C GLU A 218 -1.19 -8.75 -17.73
N LYS A 219 0.02 -9.13 -17.34
CA LYS A 219 0.64 -8.89 -16.02
C LYS A 219 0.68 -7.40 -15.63
N TYR A 220 0.82 -6.49 -16.60
CA TYR A 220 0.94 -5.03 -16.35
C TYR A 220 -0.21 -4.24 -16.99
N ARG A 221 -1.39 -4.82 -17.04
CA ARG A 221 -2.56 -4.22 -17.67
C ARG A 221 -2.88 -2.82 -17.15
N THR A 222 -2.84 -2.64 -15.83
CA THR A 222 -3.12 -1.35 -15.18
C THR A 222 -2.08 -0.31 -15.62
N PHE A 223 -0.79 -0.65 -15.62
CA PHE A 223 0.24 0.23 -16.14
C PHE A 223 0.02 0.60 -17.62
N PHE A 224 -0.22 -0.36 -18.51
CA PHE A 224 -0.45 -0.10 -19.93
C PHE A 224 -1.72 0.72 -20.18
N TYR A 225 -2.73 0.60 -19.34
CA TYR A 225 -3.91 1.46 -19.41
C TYR A 225 -3.52 2.93 -19.16
N PHE A 226 -2.81 3.22 -18.07
CA PHE A 226 -2.40 4.59 -17.75
C PHE A 226 -1.41 5.16 -18.75
N ASP A 227 -0.43 4.38 -19.21
CA ASP A 227 0.52 4.81 -20.26
C ASP A 227 -0.21 5.19 -21.56
N ARG A 228 -1.19 4.40 -21.98
CA ARG A 228 -2.04 4.72 -23.16
C ARG A 228 -2.88 5.97 -22.95
N GLN A 229 -3.50 6.12 -21.79
CA GLN A 229 -4.29 7.32 -21.45
C GLN A 229 -3.43 8.59 -21.49
N ILE A 230 -2.22 8.56 -20.92
CA ILE A 230 -1.28 9.69 -20.94
C ILE A 230 -0.92 10.05 -22.39
N LYS A 231 -0.60 9.06 -23.22
CA LYS A 231 -0.24 9.27 -24.62
C LYS A 231 -1.41 9.87 -25.42
N SER A 232 -2.60 9.29 -25.30
CA SER A 232 -3.79 9.75 -26.00
C SER A 232 -4.17 11.18 -25.63
N LEU A 233 -4.14 11.52 -24.35
CA LEU A 233 -4.42 12.89 -23.88
C LEU A 233 -3.34 13.88 -24.32
N SER A 234 -2.08 13.46 -24.41
CA SER A 234 -0.97 14.29 -24.89
C SER A 234 -1.14 14.73 -26.36
N GLU A 235 -1.88 13.95 -27.15
CA GLU A 235 -2.16 14.25 -28.57
C GLU A 235 -3.39 15.16 -28.74
N THR A 236 -4.29 15.18 -27.77
CA THR A 236 -5.62 15.81 -27.94
C THR A 236 -5.82 17.07 -27.10
N THR A 237 -5.07 17.26 -26.01
CA THR A 237 -5.25 18.37 -25.06
C THR A 237 -4.02 19.27 -24.96
N THR A 238 -4.27 20.59 -24.81
CA THR A 238 -3.25 21.58 -24.46
C THR A 238 -2.94 21.61 -22.95
N GLU A 239 -3.79 20.98 -22.14
CA GLU A 239 -3.60 20.85 -20.70
C GLU A 239 -2.70 19.67 -20.37
N ASN A 240 -2.14 19.64 -19.16
CA ASN A 240 -1.24 18.59 -18.74
C ASN A 240 -1.99 17.27 -18.50
N PRO A 241 -1.82 16.24 -19.35
CA PRO A 241 -2.56 14.99 -19.27
C PRO A 241 -2.35 14.24 -17.95
N LEU A 242 -1.18 14.39 -17.34
CA LEU A 242 -0.85 13.73 -16.08
C LEU A 242 -1.67 14.31 -14.92
N LEU A 243 -1.87 15.63 -14.90
CA LEU A 243 -2.71 16.27 -13.88
C LEU A 243 -4.17 15.84 -14.00
N GLU A 244 -4.68 15.71 -15.21
CA GLU A 244 -6.03 15.24 -15.45
C GLU A 244 -6.21 13.80 -14.95
N ILE A 245 -5.29 12.92 -15.32
CA ILE A 245 -5.34 11.51 -14.87
C ILE A 245 -5.18 11.42 -13.35
N TRP A 246 -4.26 12.19 -12.76
CA TRP A 246 -4.10 12.24 -11.31
C TRP A 246 -5.37 12.72 -10.61
N SER A 247 -5.99 13.76 -11.12
CA SER A 247 -7.27 14.27 -10.59
C SER A 247 -8.35 13.17 -10.58
N ARG A 248 -8.41 12.34 -11.63
CA ARG A 248 -9.34 11.20 -11.69
C ARG A 248 -9.01 10.14 -10.63
N ILE A 249 -7.73 9.77 -10.47
CA ILE A 249 -7.29 8.81 -9.43
C ILE A 249 -7.68 9.34 -8.04
N TYR A 250 -7.35 10.59 -7.78
CA TYR A 250 -7.63 11.23 -6.50
C TYR A 250 -9.13 11.32 -6.21
N HIS A 251 -9.93 11.58 -7.25
CA HIS A 251 -11.40 11.59 -7.13
C HIS A 251 -11.97 10.22 -6.77
N VAL A 252 -11.45 9.14 -7.35
CA VAL A 252 -11.83 7.77 -6.95
C VAL A 252 -11.57 7.56 -5.46
N PHE A 253 -10.38 7.91 -5.00
CA PHE A 253 -10.03 7.82 -3.57
C PHE A 253 -10.98 8.62 -2.69
N LEU A 254 -11.28 9.88 -3.04
CA LEU A 254 -12.21 10.73 -2.29
C LEU A 254 -13.62 10.12 -2.23
N THR A 255 -14.08 9.51 -3.31
CA THR A 255 -15.37 8.80 -3.35
C THR A 255 -15.39 7.63 -2.37
N LEU A 256 -14.34 6.79 -2.37
CA LEU A 256 -14.23 5.66 -1.43
C LEU A 256 -14.15 6.14 0.03
N ARG A 257 -13.45 7.24 0.28
CA ARG A 257 -13.36 7.87 1.60
C ARG A 257 -14.69 8.47 2.04
N GLU A 258 -15.46 9.08 1.12
CA GLU A 258 -16.81 9.53 1.40
C GLU A 258 -17.72 8.36 1.79
N TRP A 259 -17.67 7.25 1.06
CA TRP A 259 -18.44 6.06 1.39
C TRP A 259 -18.07 5.49 2.77
N TYR A 260 -16.79 5.51 3.09
CA TYR A 260 -16.30 5.08 4.41
C TYR A 260 -16.79 6.00 5.52
N THR A 261 -16.81 7.32 5.31
CA THR A 261 -17.22 8.31 6.33
C THR A 261 -18.72 8.41 6.49
N ASN A 262 -19.49 8.19 5.43
CA ASN A 262 -20.94 8.22 5.47
C ASN A 262 -21.50 6.96 6.13
N HIS A 263 -22.30 7.12 7.16
CA HIS A 263 -22.81 6.02 7.99
C HIS A 263 -23.63 4.98 7.23
N ASP A 264 -24.54 5.40 6.34
CA ASP A 264 -25.37 4.48 5.57
C ASP A 264 -24.57 3.76 4.50
N PHE A 265 -23.71 4.48 3.77
CA PHE A 265 -22.82 3.87 2.79
C PHE A 265 -21.88 2.88 3.43
N TYR A 266 -21.28 3.24 4.58
CA TYR A 266 -20.39 2.36 5.32
C TYR A 266 -21.01 1.00 5.60
N HIS A 267 -22.21 0.98 6.17
CA HIS A 267 -22.85 -0.29 6.56
C HIS A 267 -23.28 -1.11 5.35
N LYS A 268 -23.93 -0.48 4.36
CA LYS A 268 -24.44 -1.18 3.17
C LYS A 268 -23.31 -1.70 2.27
N ILE A 269 -22.31 -0.86 1.98
CA ILE A 269 -21.17 -1.24 1.13
C ILE A 269 -20.30 -2.26 1.86
N GLY A 270 -19.95 -2.02 3.13
CA GLY A 270 -19.16 -2.94 3.93
C GLY A 270 -19.81 -4.33 4.03
N TYR A 271 -21.14 -4.39 4.21
CA TYR A 271 -21.87 -5.64 4.16
C TYR A 271 -21.72 -6.35 2.79
N LEU A 272 -21.95 -5.63 1.69
CA LEU A 272 -21.81 -6.20 0.34
C LEU A 272 -20.42 -6.75 0.08
N ILE A 273 -19.38 -6.03 0.49
CA ILE A 273 -17.98 -6.49 0.39
C ILE A 273 -17.79 -7.77 1.22
N THR A 274 -18.27 -7.77 2.48
CA THR A 274 -18.11 -8.93 3.39
C THR A 274 -18.75 -10.19 2.83
N ILE A 275 -19.90 -10.08 2.14
CA ILE A 275 -20.54 -11.23 1.51
C ILE A 275 -19.98 -11.59 0.12
N GLY A 276 -18.87 -10.97 -0.30
CA GLY A 276 -18.13 -11.29 -1.52
C GLY A 276 -18.54 -10.53 -2.77
N VAL A 277 -19.33 -9.45 -2.66
CA VAL A 277 -19.62 -8.58 -3.81
C VAL A 277 -18.36 -7.74 -4.11
N PRO A 278 -17.79 -7.82 -5.32
CA PRO A 278 -16.60 -7.05 -5.66
C PRO A 278 -16.85 -5.54 -5.58
N LEU A 279 -15.92 -4.78 -5.00
CA LEU A 279 -15.96 -3.32 -4.91
C LEU A 279 -16.20 -2.67 -6.29
N ARG A 280 -15.57 -3.21 -7.35
CA ARG A 280 -15.80 -2.77 -8.72
C ARG A 280 -17.27 -2.78 -9.13
N LYS A 281 -18.03 -3.84 -8.79
CA LYS A 281 -19.45 -3.92 -9.13
C LYS A 281 -20.23 -2.76 -8.48
N ILE A 282 -19.92 -2.47 -7.22
CA ILE A 282 -20.53 -1.36 -6.47
C ILE A 282 -20.15 -0.02 -7.10
N TYR A 283 -18.87 0.15 -7.43
CA TYR A 283 -18.35 1.36 -8.05
C TYR A 283 -18.94 1.60 -9.45
N THR A 284 -19.12 0.55 -10.26
CA THR A 284 -19.77 0.65 -11.58
C THR A 284 -21.23 1.11 -11.46
N VAL A 285 -21.97 0.60 -10.48
CA VAL A 285 -23.35 1.06 -10.20
C VAL A 285 -23.35 2.55 -9.82
N TRP A 286 -22.41 2.97 -8.98
CA TRP A 286 -22.23 4.38 -8.62
C TRP A 286 -21.97 5.27 -9.82
N GLN A 287 -21.10 4.85 -10.76
CA GLN A 287 -20.72 5.63 -11.95
C GLN A 287 -21.83 5.82 -12.97
N ASN A 288 -22.87 4.99 -12.96
CA ASN A 288 -24.05 5.12 -13.84
C ASN A 288 -23.69 5.40 -15.31
N ASP A 289 -23.17 4.40 -16.01
CA ASP A 289 -22.74 4.46 -17.42
C ASP A 289 -21.63 5.53 -17.73
N GLY A 290 -20.93 6.00 -16.71
CA GLY A 290 -19.73 6.81 -16.84
C GLY A 290 -19.93 8.33 -17.02
N ASN A 291 -21.17 8.81 -17.11
CA ASN A 291 -21.42 10.24 -17.38
C ASN A 291 -21.65 11.09 -16.12
N THR A 292 -22.39 10.58 -15.16
CA THR A 292 -22.67 11.32 -13.92
C THR A 292 -22.95 10.32 -12.79
N PRO A 293 -22.22 10.39 -11.66
CA PRO A 293 -22.49 9.55 -10.51
C PRO A 293 -23.95 9.65 -10.05
N LEU A 294 -24.50 8.54 -9.56
CA LEU A 294 -25.86 8.52 -9.02
C LEU A 294 -26.00 9.48 -7.84
N ALA A 295 -27.15 10.16 -7.76
CA ALA A 295 -27.51 10.91 -6.58
C ALA A 295 -27.56 9.97 -5.35
N LYS A 296 -27.25 10.51 -4.16
CA LYS A 296 -27.11 9.74 -2.91
C LYS A 296 -28.30 8.81 -2.65
N ASP A 297 -29.51 9.32 -2.75
CA ASP A 297 -30.72 8.55 -2.45
C ASP A 297 -30.97 7.42 -3.46
N ILE A 298 -30.65 7.68 -4.74
CA ILE A 298 -30.75 6.66 -5.79
C ILE A 298 -29.70 5.56 -5.55
N PHE A 299 -28.48 5.95 -5.22
CA PHE A 299 -27.42 4.98 -4.93
C PHE A 299 -27.73 4.13 -3.70
N LEU A 300 -28.27 4.71 -2.63
CA LEU A 300 -28.75 3.95 -1.46
C LEU A 300 -29.82 2.91 -1.86
N SER A 301 -30.75 3.27 -2.73
CA SER A 301 -31.77 2.36 -3.23
C SER A 301 -31.17 1.21 -4.06
N GLU A 302 -30.17 1.52 -4.91
CA GLU A 302 -29.47 0.47 -5.66
C GLU A 302 -28.64 -0.46 -4.75
N LEU A 303 -28.03 0.06 -3.68
CA LEU A 303 -27.36 -0.77 -2.67
C LEU A 303 -28.35 -1.71 -1.97
N ASP A 304 -29.55 -1.22 -1.60
CA ASP A 304 -30.60 -2.07 -1.00
C ASP A 304 -31.06 -3.18 -1.96
N LYS A 305 -31.18 -2.87 -3.22
CA LYS A 305 -31.49 -3.84 -4.26
C LYS A 305 -30.37 -4.89 -4.41
N MET A 306 -29.11 -4.46 -4.45
CA MET A 306 -27.97 -5.37 -4.51
C MET A 306 -27.91 -6.29 -3.27
N ILE A 307 -28.22 -5.78 -2.08
CA ILE A 307 -28.30 -6.56 -0.83
C ILE A 307 -29.41 -7.61 -0.97
N SER A 308 -30.62 -7.21 -1.38
CA SER A 308 -31.75 -8.09 -1.57
C SER A 308 -31.47 -9.21 -2.58
N GLU A 309 -30.91 -8.87 -3.74
CA GLU A 309 -30.48 -9.82 -4.77
C GLU A 309 -29.44 -10.81 -4.28
N SER A 310 -28.46 -10.34 -3.48
CA SER A 310 -27.36 -11.17 -2.95
C SER A 310 -27.82 -12.19 -1.91
N ILE A 311 -28.86 -11.88 -1.15
CA ILE A 311 -29.48 -12.79 -0.19
C ILE A 311 -30.48 -13.72 -0.91
N SER A 312 -31.24 -13.18 -1.87
CA SER A 312 -32.19 -13.92 -2.71
C SER A 312 -33.22 -14.77 -1.90
N ILE A 313 -33.83 -14.15 -0.87
CA ILE A 313 -34.93 -14.73 -0.10
C ILE A 313 -36.24 -14.26 -0.72
N LYS A 314 -37.13 -15.23 -1.02
CA LYS A 314 -38.39 -14.95 -1.70
C LYS A 314 -39.50 -14.52 -0.75
N ASP A 315 -39.55 -15.15 0.42
CA ASP A 315 -40.63 -14.96 1.39
C ASP A 315 -40.18 -15.29 2.83
N LYS A 316 -41.09 -15.06 3.76
CA LYS A 316 -40.86 -15.31 5.19
C LYS A 316 -40.71 -16.82 5.49
N GLU A 317 -41.35 -17.69 4.74
CA GLU A 317 -41.27 -19.13 4.94
C GLU A 317 -39.89 -19.64 4.57
N GLU A 318 -39.31 -19.14 3.48
CA GLU A 318 -37.94 -19.45 3.11
C GLU A 318 -36.95 -18.95 4.18
N LEU A 319 -37.15 -17.76 4.72
CA LEU A 319 -36.32 -17.22 5.80
C LEU A 319 -36.34 -18.12 7.04
N LEU A 320 -37.54 -18.57 7.45
CA LEU A 320 -37.71 -19.45 8.61
C LEU A 320 -37.16 -20.86 8.40
N SER A 321 -37.00 -21.29 7.14
CA SER A 321 -36.45 -22.60 6.78
C SER A 321 -34.92 -22.64 6.72
N LEU A 322 -34.25 -21.53 6.91
CA LEU A 322 -32.78 -21.46 6.87
C LEU A 322 -32.18 -22.21 8.06
N SER A 323 -31.24 -23.11 7.78
CA SER A 323 -30.49 -23.83 8.79
C SER A 323 -29.01 -23.99 8.38
N TYR A 324 -28.16 -24.27 9.35
CA TYR A 324 -26.72 -24.53 9.08
C TYR A 324 -26.50 -25.81 8.26
N ASP A 325 -27.41 -26.75 8.34
CA ASP A 325 -27.28 -28.05 7.68
C ASP A 325 -27.64 -28.00 6.18
N THR A 326 -28.57 -27.12 5.80
CA THR A 326 -29.13 -27.12 4.45
C THR A 326 -28.77 -25.90 3.60
N ARG A 327 -28.57 -24.73 4.22
CA ARG A 327 -28.34 -23.45 3.51
C ARG A 327 -27.40 -22.53 4.30
N LYS A 328 -26.25 -23.07 4.72
CA LYS A 328 -25.27 -22.37 5.58
C LYS A 328 -24.88 -20.98 5.04
N ASP A 329 -24.48 -20.88 3.78
CA ASP A 329 -24.03 -19.62 3.17
C ASP A 329 -25.13 -18.54 3.18
N LYS A 330 -26.36 -18.94 2.89
CA LYS A 330 -27.50 -18.02 2.88
C LYS A 330 -27.85 -17.56 4.30
N LEU A 331 -27.79 -18.47 5.26
CA LEU A 331 -28.00 -18.15 6.67
C LEU A 331 -26.91 -17.20 7.19
N GLN A 332 -25.65 -17.44 6.85
CA GLN A 332 -24.55 -16.55 7.24
C GLN A 332 -24.75 -15.13 6.69
N LYS A 333 -25.12 -14.98 5.41
CA LYS A 333 -25.42 -13.66 4.83
C LYS A 333 -26.54 -12.94 5.58
N VAL A 334 -27.61 -13.66 5.94
CA VAL A 334 -28.73 -13.08 6.70
C VAL A 334 -28.31 -12.67 8.10
N LEU A 335 -27.59 -13.51 8.83
CA LEU A 335 -27.11 -13.20 10.17
C LEU A 335 -26.13 -12.03 10.17
N THR A 336 -25.24 -11.98 9.17
CA THR A 336 -24.32 -10.85 8.98
C THR A 336 -25.10 -9.56 8.73
N LEU A 337 -26.13 -9.60 7.83
CA LEU A 337 -26.98 -8.42 7.60
C LEU A 337 -27.68 -7.97 8.87
N PHE A 338 -28.24 -8.91 9.64
CA PHE A 338 -28.90 -8.59 10.90
C PHE A 338 -27.98 -7.87 11.87
N ASN A 339 -26.74 -8.36 12.02
CA ASN A 339 -25.74 -7.73 12.89
C ASN A 339 -25.35 -6.34 12.39
N VAL A 340 -25.09 -6.18 11.10
CA VAL A 340 -24.73 -4.90 10.47
C VAL A 340 -25.85 -3.87 10.62
N GLU A 341 -27.10 -4.26 10.34
CA GLU A 341 -28.27 -3.37 10.48
C GLU A 341 -28.56 -3.04 11.95
N THR A 342 -28.31 -3.97 12.87
CA THR A 342 -28.45 -3.71 14.30
C THR A 342 -27.47 -2.61 14.74
N GLU A 343 -26.20 -2.70 14.37
CA GLU A 343 -25.22 -1.67 14.68
C GLU A 343 -25.55 -0.33 13.99
N ARG A 344 -26.00 -0.38 12.73
CA ARG A 344 -26.39 0.81 11.99
C ARG A 344 -27.55 1.58 12.63
N LEU A 345 -28.51 0.88 13.20
CA LEU A 345 -29.73 1.46 13.81
C LEU A 345 -29.55 1.84 15.28
N MET A 346 -28.46 1.38 15.91
CA MET A 346 -28.15 1.71 17.31
C MET A 346 -27.45 3.08 17.41
N ASP A 347 -27.68 3.74 18.54
CA ASP A 347 -26.89 4.88 19.02
C ASP A 347 -26.90 6.11 18.09
N ASP A 348 -28.05 6.44 17.51
CA ASP A 348 -28.24 7.61 16.62
C ASP A 348 -27.19 7.71 15.49
N GLY A 349 -26.77 6.59 14.94
CA GLY A 349 -25.85 6.54 13.80
C GLY A 349 -24.38 6.75 14.18
N LYS A 350 -23.97 6.52 15.41
CA LYS A 350 -22.57 6.66 15.85
C LYS A 350 -21.78 5.35 15.80
N ARG A 351 -22.45 4.22 15.92
CA ARG A 351 -21.80 2.91 15.90
C ARG A 351 -21.45 2.48 14.49
N ARG A 352 -20.35 1.77 14.37
CA ARG A 352 -19.87 1.18 13.11
C ARG A 352 -19.59 -0.29 13.30
N PHE A 353 -20.10 -1.09 12.40
CA PHE A 353 -19.79 -2.52 12.37
C PHE A 353 -18.31 -2.73 12.04
N PRO A 354 -17.56 -3.54 12.81
CA PRO A 354 -16.11 -3.72 12.64
C PRO A 354 -15.80 -4.73 11.52
N PHE A 355 -15.91 -4.33 10.26
CA PHE A 355 -15.67 -5.20 9.10
C PHE A 355 -14.27 -5.80 9.04
N ASP A 356 -13.27 -5.12 9.60
CA ASP A 356 -11.89 -5.60 9.70
C ASP A 356 -11.73 -6.85 10.58
N LYS A 357 -12.66 -7.07 11.52
CA LYS A 357 -12.65 -8.20 12.47
C LYS A 357 -13.53 -9.37 12.04
N HIS A 358 -14.31 -9.22 10.98
CA HIS A 358 -15.24 -10.22 10.47
C HIS A 358 -14.80 -10.79 9.11
N LYS A 359 -13.49 -10.90 8.90
CA LYS A 359 -12.91 -11.63 7.77
C LYS A 359 -12.63 -13.05 8.23
N ASP A 360 -13.33 -14.02 7.66
CA ASP A 360 -13.05 -15.45 7.82
C ASP A 360 -11.93 -15.91 6.87
#